data_b4ac0319fe46343b3c82992100bc381e
#
_entry.id   b4ac0319fe46343b3c82992100bc381e
#
_cell.length_a   1.000
_cell.length_b   1.000
_cell.length_c   1.000
_cell.angle_alpha   90.00
_cell.angle_beta   90.00
_cell.angle_gamma   90.00
#
_symmetry.space_group_name_H-M   'P 1'
#
loop_
_entity.id
_entity.type
_entity.pdbx_description
1 polymer ?
#
loop_
_entity_poly.entity_id
_entity_poly.type
_entity_poly.pdbx_seq_one_letter_code
_entity_poly.pdbx_strand_id
1 'polypeptide(L)'
;MCSSDLLYIEASLAGKETGATGVTLTGQLGDVMKESAQIALSYLRSHGAELELPVTGMKDRGVHVHVPAGAVPKDGPSAGVTMTTALASLLSGRPVRADVAMTGEVSLTGRVLPIGGVKQKLLAAHRAGISTVLIPQRNEPDLDDVPAEVLAKLDVHTVGDVREVLRLALEPATSSQPVAA
;
A
#
# COMPACT_ATOMS: atom_id res chain seq x y z
N MET A 1 -14.50 -6.17 -19.88
CA MET A 1 -14.94 -6.37 -18.48
C MET A 1 -13.95 -5.64 -17.60
N CYS A 2 -14.28 -4.45 -17.10
CA CYS A 2 -13.46 -3.80 -16.08
C CYS A 2 -13.75 -4.51 -14.77
N SER A 3 -12.85 -5.38 -14.37
CA SER A 3 -12.88 -5.95 -13.01
C SER A 3 -12.56 -4.80 -12.05
N SER A 4 -13.60 -4.27 -11.41
CA SER A 4 -13.49 -3.26 -10.35
C SER A 4 -13.25 -3.92 -9.00
N ASP A 5 -12.52 -5.02 -8.98
CA ASP A 5 -12.26 -5.76 -7.76
C ASP A 5 -11.05 -5.17 -7.03
N LEU A 6 -11.00 -5.36 -5.71
CA LEU A 6 -9.85 -4.98 -4.91
C LEU A 6 -8.63 -5.82 -5.32
N LEU A 7 -7.49 -5.17 -5.37
CA LEU A 7 -6.21 -5.85 -5.52
C LEU A 7 -5.59 -6.07 -4.14
N TYR A 8 -5.06 -7.27 -3.93
CA TYR A 8 -4.25 -7.59 -2.76
C TYR A 8 -2.79 -7.49 -3.14
N ILE A 9 -1.96 -7.03 -2.21
CA ILE A 9 -0.51 -6.95 -2.39
C ILE A 9 0.14 -7.70 -1.25
N GLU A 10 0.96 -8.67 -1.61
CA GLU A 10 1.73 -9.51 -0.70
C GLU A 10 3.20 -9.12 -0.79
N ALA A 11 3.88 -9.03 0.34
CA ALA A 11 5.30 -8.73 0.39
C ALA A 11 6.02 -9.70 1.32
N SER A 12 7.21 -10.16 0.92
CA SER A 12 8.05 -11.04 1.72
C SER A 12 9.53 -10.67 1.60
N LEU A 13 10.32 -11.00 2.61
CA LEU A 13 11.77 -10.89 2.57
C LEU A 13 12.38 -12.23 2.16
N ALA A 14 13.31 -12.20 1.21
CA ALA A 14 14.10 -13.37 0.86
C ALA A 14 14.98 -13.82 2.04
N GLY A 15 15.25 -15.12 2.12
CA GLY A 15 16.16 -15.66 3.13
C GLY A 15 17.56 -15.05 3.00
N LYS A 16 18.27 -14.86 4.11
CA LYS A 16 19.65 -14.34 4.13
C LYS A 16 20.62 -15.22 3.34
N GLU A 17 20.31 -16.52 3.26
CA GLU A 17 21.15 -17.53 2.60
C GLU A 17 21.08 -17.45 1.08
N THR A 18 20.09 -16.78 0.50
CA THR A 18 19.90 -16.73 -0.95
C THR A 18 20.82 -15.73 -1.64
N GLY A 19 21.50 -14.84 -0.90
CA GLY A 19 22.32 -13.76 -1.46
C GLY A 19 21.55 -12.79 -2.39
N ALA A 20 20.23 -12.93 -2.48
CA ALA A 20 19.40 -12.09 -3.32
C ALA A 20 19.29 -10.69 -2.71
N THR A 21 19.79 -9.69 -3.42
CA THR A 21 19.70 -8.29 -3.05
C THR A 21 18.94 -7.54 -4.13
N GLY A 22 17.66 -7.40 -4.02
CA GLY A 22 16.87 -6.69 -5.04
C GLY A 22 15.39 -6.83 -4.83
N VAL A 23 14.62 -6.36 -5.80
CA VAL A 23 13.17 -6.49 -5.81
C VAL A 23 12.75 -7.50 -6.86
N THR A 24 12.03 -8.53 -6.44
CA THR A 24 11.33 -9.44 -7.34
C THR A 24 9.87 -9.03 -7.38
N LEU A 25 9.32 -8.86 -8.57
CA LEU A 25 7.94 -8.45 -8.80
C LEU A 25 7.22 -9.53 -9.60
N THR A 26 6.08 -10.00 -9.11
CA THR A 26 5.26 -11.01 -9.79
C THR A 26 3.78 -10.64 -9.76
N GLY A 27 2.98 -11.21 -10.67
CA GLY A 27 1.55 -10.95 -10.79
C GLY A 27 1.14 -10.29 -12.11
N GLN A 28 1.95 -10.43 -13.17
CA GLN A 28 1.75 -9.82 -14.49
C GLN A 28 1.60 -8.29 -14.42
N LEU A 29 2.57 -7.66 -13.76
CA LEU A 29 2.61 -6.22 -13.59
C LEU A 29 3.15 -5.54 -14.84
N GLY A 30 2.46 -4.50 -15.31
CA GLY A 30 2.97 -3.60 -16.34
C GLY A 30 4.09 -2.69 -15.82
N ASP A 31 4.68 -1.92 -16.70
CA ASP A 31 5.90 -1.15 -16.40
C ASP A 31 5.64 -0.04 -15.38
N VAL A 32 4.51 0.64 -15.44
CA VAL A 32 4.16 1.70 -14.48
C VAL A 32 4.00 1.13 -13.06
N MET A 33 3.39 -0.03 -12.94
CA MET A 33 3.20 -0.68 -11.64
C MET A 33 4.53 -1.20 -11.07
N LYS A 34 5.45 -1.67 -11.93
CA LYS A 34 6.81 -2.03 -11.53
C LYS A 34 7.61 -0.83 -11.03
N GLU A 35 7.50 0.32 -11.72
CA GLU A 35 8.12 1.58 -11.26
C GLU A 35 7.55 2.01 -9.90
N SER A 36 6.24 1.91 -9.70
CA SER A 36 5.60 2.22 -8.41
C SER A 36 6.18 1.38 -7.26
N ALA A 37 6.44 0.09 -7.49
CA ALA A 37 7.08 -0.75 -6.49
C ALA A 37 8.52 -0.33 -6.18
N GLN A 38 9.28 0.08 -7.20
CA GLN A 38 10.64 0.58 -7.04
C GLN A 38 10.67 1.92 -6.28
N ILE A 39 9.74 2.82 -6.58
CA ILE A 39 9.58 4.10 -5.88
C ILE A 39 9.24 3.86 -4.42
N ALA A 40 8.27 2.98 -4.12
CA ALA A 40 7.89 2.62 -2.76
C ALA A 40 9.09 2.12 -1.95
N LEU A 41 9.89 1.22 -2.52
CA LEU A 41 11.08 0.69 -1.87
C LEU A 41 12.15 1.77 -1.67
N SER A 42 12.39 2.61 -2.68
CA SER A 42 13.37 3.71 -2.61
C SER A 42 12.99 4.72 -1.53
N TYR A 43 11.71 5.07 -1.46
CA TYR A 43 11.19 5.95 -0.43
C TYR A 43 11.43 5.38 0.98
N LEU A 44 11.04 4.12 1.22
CA LEU A 44 11.22 3.49 2.52
C LEU A 44 12.69 3.36 2.91
N ARG A 45 13.58 3.07 1.97
CA ARG A 45 15.04 3.02 2.22
C ARG A 45 15.62 4.38 2.61
N SER A 46 15.13 5.45 2.00
CA SER A 46 15.62 6.80 2.25
C SER A 46 15.05 7.42 3.53
N HIS A 47 13.80 7.11 3.87
CA HIS A 47 13.06 7.74 4.96
C HIS A 47 12.78 6.78 6.13
N GLY A 48 13.35 5.58 6.11
CA GLY A 48 13.05 4.55 7.11
C GLY A 48 13.32 4.99 8.55
N ALA A 49 14.38 5.77 8.79
CA ALA A 49 14.68 6.29 10.11
C ALA A 49 13.60 7.27 10.62
N GLU A 50 13.08 8.14 9.73
CA GLU A 50 11.99 9.08 10.05
C GLU A 50 10.65 8.35 10.29
N LEU A 51 10.49 7.19 9.66
CA LEU A 51 9.29 6.34 9.77
C LEU A 51 9.41 5.32 10.89
N GLU A 52 10.51 5.33 11.66
CA GLU A 52 10.81 4.35 12.70
C GLU A 52 10.79 2.89 12.19
N LEU A 53 11.16 2.70 10.91
CA LEU A 53 11.20 1.38 10.27
C LEU A 53 12.62 0.80 10.32
N PRO A 54 12.77 -0.49 10.67
CA PRO A 54 14.07 -1.16 10.71
C PRO A 54 14.57 -1.53 9.31
N VAL A 55 14.85 -0.52 8.47
CA VAL A 55 15.26 -0.69 7.07
C VAL A 55 16.64 -1.37 6.90
N THR A 56 17.41 -1.48 7.97
CA THR A 56 18.69 -2.20 7.96
C THR A 56 18.56 -3.66 7.54
N GLY A 57 17.42 -4.29 7.86
CA GLY A 57 17.12 -5.66 7.44
C GLY A 57 16.94 -5.85 5.93
N MET A 58 16.76 -4.75 5.18
CA MET A 58 16.61 -4.79 3.72
C MET A 58 17.93 -4.69 2.95
N LYS A 59 19.04 -4.32 3.61
CA LYS A 59 20.33 -4.10 2.92
C LYS A 59 20.90 -5.39 2.35
N ASP A 60 20.69 -6.49 3.06
CA ASP A 60 21.29 -7.79 2.77
C ASP A 60 20.25 -8.84 2.33
N ARG A 61 19.03 -8.43 2.08
CA ARG A 61 17.91 -9.32 1.71
C ARG A 61 17.11 -8.75 0.55
N GLY A 62 16.77 -9.61 -0.40
CA GLY A 62 15.82 -9.28 -1.45
C GLY A 62 14.40 -9.13 -0.92
N VAL A 63 13.61 -8.34 -1.62
CA VAL A 63 12.17 -8.17 -1.35
C VAL A 63 11.39 -8.76 -2.50
N HIS A 64 10.40 -9.57 -2.21
CA HIS A 64 9.46 -10.08 -3.21
C HIS A 64 8.08 -9.45 -2.97
N VAL A 65 7.56 -8.78 -3.99
CA VAL A 65 6.19 -8.25 -4.01
C VAL A 65 5.39 -9.04 -5.04
N HIS A 66 4.28 -9.60 -4.61
CA HIS A 66 3.35 -10.35 -5.46
C HIS A 66 1.96 -9.71 -5.43
N VAL A 67 1.34 -9.61 -6.60
CA VAL A 67 -0.05 -9.16 -6.72
C VAL A 67 -0.88 -10.34 -7.26
N PRO A 68 -1.68 -11.00 -6.42
CA PRO A 68 -2.50 -12.15 -6.80
C PRO A 68 -3.47 -11.88 -7.93
N ALA A 69 -4.14 -12.94 -8.43
CA ALA A 69 -4.83 -13.04 -9.71
C ALA A 69 -3.85 -12.90 -10.89
N GLY A 70 -2.81 -13.74 -10.87
CA GLY A 70 -1.70 -13.70 -11.84
C GLY A 70 -2.09 -13.93 -13.30
N ALA A 71 -3.30 -14.41 -13.59
CA ALA A 71 -3.81 -14.53 -14.95
C ALA A 71 -4.31 -13.20 -15.54
N VAL A 72 -4.46 -12.16 -14.73
CA VAL A 72 -4.97 -10.85 -15.14
C VAL A 72 -3.84 -9.82 -15.15
N PRO A 73 -3.47 -9.26 -16.30
CA PRO A 73 -2.49 -8.19 -16.37
C PRO A 73 -2.97 -6.96 -15.59
N LYS A 74 -2.05 -6.34 -14.85
CA LYS A 74 -2.30 -5.15 -14.03
C LYS A 74 -1.25 -4.10 -14.31
N ASP A 75 -1.70 -2.86 -14.45
CA ASP A 75 -0.79 -1.72 -14.61
C ASP A 75 -1.39 -0.45 -14.01
N GLY A 76 -0.55 0.57 -13.83
CA GLY A 76 -0.91 1.88 -13.35
C GLY A 76 -0.27 2.23 -12.01
N PRO A 77 -0.24 3.55 -11.66
CA PRO A 77 0.47 4.05 -10.49
C PRO A 77 -0.35 3.98 -9.20
N SER A 78 -1.65 3.71 -9.28
CA SER A 78 -2.60 3.86 -8.15
C SER A 78 -2.40 2.88 -7.00
N ALA A 79 -1.56 1.85 -7.17
CA ALA A 79 -1.19 0.89 -6.14
C ALA A 79 0.04 1.31 -5.31
N GLY A 80 0.63 2.47 -5.59
CA GLY A 80 1.85 2.95 -4.94
C GLY A 80 1.74 3.01 -3.42
N VAL A 81 0.65 3.59 -2.89
CA VAL A 81 0.41 3.65 -1.43
C VAL A 81 0.28 2.26 -0.82
N THR A 82 -0.39 1.32 -1.51
CA THR A 82 -0.60 -0.05 -1.02
C THR A 82 0.71 -0.82 -1.00
N MET A 83 1.55 -0.69 -2.03
CA MET A 83 2.88 -1.30 -2.07
C MET A 83 3.77 -0.76 -0.96
N THR A 84 3.77 0.56 -0.74
CA THR A 84 4.51 1.21 0.34
C THR A 84 4.06 0.70 1.70
N THR A 85 2.75 0.58 1.90
CA THR A 85 2.17 0.09 3.17
C THR A 85 2.49 -1.38 3.40
N ALA A 86 2.40 -2.23 2.38
CA ALA A 86 2.75 -3.64 2.48
C ALA A 86 4.23 -3.83 2.87
N LEU A 87 5.12 -3.07 2.26
CA LEU A 87 6.54 -3.08 2.58
C LEU A 87 6.83 -2.53 3.98
N ALA A 88 6.17 -1.45 4.39
CA ALA A 88 6.30 -0.89 5.74
C ALA A 88 5.78 -1.86 6.81
N SER A 89 4.67 -2.53 6.55
CA SER A 89 4.13 -3.60 7.40
C SER A 89 5.12 -4.75 7.58
N LEU A 90 5.69 -5.22 6.46
CA LEU A 90 6.69 -6.28 6.47
C LEU A 90 7.93 -5.91 7.30
N LEU A 91 8.41 -4.66 7.19
CA LEU A 91 9.60 -4.19 7.89
C LEU A 91 9.35 -3.96 9.38
N SER A 92 8.22 -3.37 9.72
CA SER A 92 7.88 -3.03 11.10
C SER A 92 7.30 -4.21 11.90
N GLY A 93 6.86 -5.27 11.22
CA GLY A 93 6.10 -6.36 11.83
C GLY A 93 4.69 -5.95 12.26
N ARG A 94 4.22 -4.76 11.88
CA ARG A 94 2.88 -4.25 12.18
C ARG A 94 1.91 -4.68 11.08
N PRO A 95 0.86 -5.45 11.38
CA PRO A 95 -0.12 -5.85 10.38
C PRO A 95 -0.84 -4.64 9.76
N VAL A 96 -1.23 -4.76 8.51
CA VAL A 96 -2.20 -3.85 7.91
C VAL A 96 -3.59 -4.17 8.45
N ARG A 97 -4.36 -3.17 8.81
CA ARG A 97 -5.75 -3.33 9.26
C ARG A 97 -6.58 -4.01 8.16
N ALA A 98 -7.36 -5.02 8.54
CA ALA A 98 -8.15 -5.81 7.60
C ALA A 98 -9.35 -5.05 6.99
N ASP A 99 -9.76 -3.96 7.64
CA ASP A 99 -10.90 -3.14 7.24
C ASP A 99 -10.52 -1.92 6.40
N VAL A 100 -9.25 -1.78 6.01
CA VAL A 100 -8.73 -0.64 5.25
C VAL A 100 -8.43 -1.00 3.80
N ALA A 101 -8.95 -0.22 2.88
CA ALA A 101 -8.49 -0.16 1.49
C ALA A 101 -7.84 1.21 1.22
N MET A 102 -6.99 1.25 0.21
CA MET A 102 -6.27 2.48 -0.13
C MET A 102 -5.97 2.55 -1.62
N THR A 103 -5.83 3.75 -2.12
CA THR A 103 -5.38 4.02 -3.48
C THR A 103 -4.60 5.33 -3.52
N GLY A 104 -3.61 5.41 -4.38
CA GLY A 104 -2.79 6.61 -4.56
C GLY A 104 -1.45 6.29 -5.18
N GLU A 105 -0.93 7.19 -5.97
CA GLU A 105 0.44 7.17 -6.43
C GLU A 105 1.36 7.75 -5.35
N VAL A 106 2.58 7.25 -5.24
CA VAL A 106 3.58 7.72 -4.27
C VAL A 106 4.78 8.30 -5.00
N SER A 107 5.20 9.49 -4.60
CA SER A 107 6.45 10.10 -5.08
C SER A 107 7.66 9.65 -4.25
N LEU A 108 8.87 9.89 -4.75
CA LEU A 108 10.12 9.61 -4.02
C LEU A 108 10.25 10.39 -2.70
N THR A 109 9.47 11.46 -2.53
CA THR A 109 9.44 12.28 -1.30
C THR A 109 8.28 11.92 -0.37
N GLY A 110 7.54 10.84 -0.67
CA GLY A 110 6.43 10.37 0.15
C GLY A 110 5.11 11.10 -0.04
N ARG A 111 5.00 11.95 -1.06
CA ARG A 111 3.73 12.60 -1.40
C ARG A 111 2.77 11.60 -2.00
N VAL A 112 1.51 11.68 -1.59
CA VAL A 112 0.42 10.93 -2.20
C VAL A 112 -0.18 11.76 -3.33
N LEU A 113 -0.09 11.24 -4.55
CA LEU A 113 -0.52 11.93 -5.77
C LEU A 113 -1.89 11.44 -6.22
N PRO A 114 -2.68 12.29 -6.91
CA PRO A 114 -4.02 11.96 -7.35
C PRO A 114 -4.03 10.84 -8.40
N ILE A 115 -5.14 10.10 -8.42
CA ILE A 115 -5.37 8.98 -9.34
C ILE A 115 -6.75 9.09 -9.99
N GLY A 116 -6.99 8.27 -11.00
CA GLY A 116 -8.29 8.17 -11.63
C GLY A 116 -9.18 7.07 -11.05
N GLY A 117 -10.48 7.18 -11.30
CA GLY A 117 -11.44 6.13 -10.99
C GLY A 117 -11.81 6.00 -9.52
N VAL A 118 -11.80 7.09 -8.74
CA VAL A 118 -12.14 7.09 -7.31
C VAL A 118 -13.52 6.50 -7.06
N LYS A 119 -14.53 6.91 -7.81
CA LYS A 119 -15.91 6.39 -7.68
C LYS A 119 -15.94 4.86 -7.78
N GLN A 120 -15.33 4.28 -8.82
CA GLN A 120 -15.32 2.83 -9.03
C GLN A 120 -14.59 2.10 -7.91
N LYS A 121 -13.50 2.67 -7.40
CA LYS A 121 -12.72 2.12 -6.29
C LYS A 121 -13.50 2.13 -4.98
N LEU A 122 -14.21 3.20 -4.66
CA LEU A 122 -15.07 3.28 -3.48
C LEU A 122 -16.25 2.31 -3.57
N LEU A 123 -16.86 2.17 -4.74
CA LEU A 123 -17.91 1.16 -4.97
C LEU A 123 -17.37 -0.26 -4.79
N ALA A 124 -16.16 -0.55 -5.26
CA ALA A 124 -15.52 -1.85 -5.06
C ALA A 124 -15.22 -2.13 -3.57
N ALA A 125 -14.69 -1.15 -2.85
CA ALA A 125 -14.41 -1.26 -1.42
C ALA A 125 -15.72 -1.51 -0.63
N HIS A 126 -16.77 -0.77 -0.94
CA HIS A 126 -18.08 -0.96 -0.32
C HIS A 126 -18.63 -2.38 -0.56
N ARG A 127 -18.56 -2.88 -1.81
CA ARG A 127 -19.01 -4.25 -2.13
C ARG A 127 -18.20 -5.32 -1.42
N ALA A 128 -16.93 -5.08 -1.17
CA ALA A 128 -16.03 -5.98 -0.45
C ALA A 128 -16.20 -5.93 1.08
N GLY A 129 -17.09 -5.08 1.60
CA GLY A 129 -17.30 -4.93 3.04
C GLY A 129 -16.20 -4.18 3.78
N ILE A 130 -15.37 -3.42 3.04
CA ILE A 130 -14.37 -2.52 3.63
C ILE A 130 -15.09 -1.34 4.29
N SER A 131 -14.64 -0.95 5.46
CA SER A 131 -15.23 0.18 6.21
C SER A 131 -14.43 1.48 6.04
N THR A 132 -13.13 1.40 5.87
CA THR A 132 -12.23 2.56 5.81
C THR A 132 -11.50 2.61 4.48
N VAL A 133 -11.51 3.77 3.80
CA VAL A 133 -10.82 3.94 2.52
C VAL A 133 -9.93 5.19 2.54
N LEU A 134 -8.68 5.02 2.17
CA LEU A 134 -7.72 6.12 2.04
C LEU A 134 -7.59 6.51 0.57
N ILE A 135 -7.82 7.78 0.26
CA ILE A 135 -7.68 8.35 -1.09
C ILE A 135 -6.74 9.55 -1.08
N PRO A 136 -6.13 9.92 -2.20
CA PRO A 136 -5.31 11.12 -2.26
C PRO A 136 -6.12 12.37 -1.92
N GLN A 137 -5.55 13.30 -1.16
CA GLN A 137 -6.21 14.56 -0.78
C GLN A 137 -6.72 15.34 -1.99
N ARG A 138 -5.98 15.32 -3.09
CA ARG A 138 -6.38 16.02 -4.32
C ARG A 138 -7.52 15.35 -5.09
N ASN A 139 -7.95 14.16 -4.68
CA ASN A 139 -9.15 13.50 -5.19
C ASN A 139 -10.41 13.76 -4.33
N GLU A 140 -10.32 14.62 -3.32
CA GLU A 140 -11.50 14.97 -2.50
C GLU A 140 -12.70 15.44 -3.35
N PRO A 141 -12.53 16.27 -4.39
CA PRO A 141 -13.66 16.67 -5.26
C PRO A 141 -14.33 15.51 -6.00
N ASP A 142 -13.64 14.39 -6.24
CA ASP A 142 -14.21 13.23 -6.91
C ASP A 142 -15.27 12.51 -6.07
N LEU A 143 -15.34 12.82 -4.76
CA LEU A 143 -16.36 12.29 -3.86
C LEU A 143 -17.77 12.78 -4.21
N ASP A 144 -17.89 13.94 -4.85
CA ASP A 144 -19.18 14.49 -5.29
C ASP A 144 -19.89 13.57 -6.31
N ASP A 145 -19.12 12.75 -7.04
CA ASP A 145 -19.64 11.78 -8.00
C ASP A 145 -20.06 10.44 -7.36
N VAL A 146 -19.77 10.24 -6.08
CA VAL A 146 -20.05 8.97 -5.38
C VAL A 146 -21.44 9.02 -4.77
N PRO A 147 -22.27 7.94 -4.91
CA PRO A 147 -23.59 7.92 -4.29
C PRO A 147 -23.52 8.16 -2.77
N ALA A 148 -24.37 9.03 -2.25
CA ALA A 148 -24.40 9.39 -0.84
C ALA A 148 -24.60 8.18 0.09
N GLU A 149 -25.39 7.18 -0.35
CA GLU A 149 -25.62 5.92 0.36
C GLU A 149 -24.35 5.07 0.53
N VAL A 150 -23.40 5.19 -0.39
CA VAL A 150 -22.10 4.52 -0.33
C VAL A 150 -21.17 5.28 0.62
N LEU A 151 -21.10 6.62 0.48
CA LEU A 151 -20.31 7.47 1.37
C LEU A 151 -20.77 7.35 2.84
N ALA A 152 -22.07 7.18 3.07
CA ALA A 152 -22.61 7.00 4.43
C ALA A 152 -22.14 5.71 5.13
N LYS A 153 -21.62 4.74 4.37
CA LYS A 153 -21.14 3.44 4.87
C LYS A 153 -19.62 3.29 4.86
N LEU A 154 -18.91 4.27 4.34
CA LEU A 154 -17.45 4.28 4.25
C LEU A 154 -16.90 5.43 5.07
N ASP A 155 -15.89 5.15 5.86
CA ASP A 155 -15.05 6.16 6.49
C ASP A 155 -13.92 6.52 5.50
N VAL A 156 -14.12 7.60 4.74
CA VAL A 156 -13.19 8.02 3.70
C VAL A 156 -12.23 9.08 4.25
N HIS A 157 -10.94 8.76 4.23
CA HIS A 157 -9.89 9.68 4.63
C HIS A 157 -9.11 10.18 3.41
N THR A 158 -8.93 11.48 3.31
CA THR A 158 -8.05 12.10 2.32
C THR A 158 -6.65 12.23 2.91
N VAL A 159 -5.64 11.76 2.19
CA VAL A 159 -4.24 11.71 2.65
C VAL A 159 -3.31 12.39 1.64
N GLY A 160 -2.36 13.15 2.14
CA GLY A 160 -1.37 13.87 1.33
C GLY A 160 0.04 13.31 1.40
N ASP A 161 0.32 12.48 2.40
CA ASP A 161 1.65 11.96 2.69
C ASP A 161 1.59 10.49 3.15
N VAL A 162 2.63 9.73 2.82
CA VAL A 162 2.75 8.31 3.21
C VAL A 162 2.69 8.12 4.73
N ARG A 163 3.19 9.06 5.53
CA ARG A 163 3.14 8.97 7.00
C ARG A 163 1.70 8.93 7.52
N GLU A 164 0.81 9.69 6.90
CA GLU A 164 -0.63 9.65 7.23
C GLU A 164 -1.23 8.29 6.86
N VAL A 165 -0.88 7.77 5.68
CA VAL A 165 -1.32 6.44 5.24
C VAL A 165 -0.90 5.36 6.24
N LEU A 166 0.38 5.31 6.60
CA LEU A 166 0.91 4.29 7.52
C LEU A 166 0.28 4.37 8.90
N ARG A 167 0.02 5.59 9.40
CA ARG A 167 -0.65 5.80 10.69
C ARG A 167 -2.09 5.27 10.70
N LEU A 168 -2.81 5.41 9.59
CA LEU A 168 -4.20 4.99 9.47
C LEU A 168 -4.35 3.52 9.10
N ALA A 169 -3.41 2.97 8.34
CA ALA A 169 -3.50 1.65 7.76
C ALA A 169 -2.84 0.54 8.59
N LEU A 170 -1.81 0.87 9.39
CA LEU A 170 -1.11 -0.13 10.19
C LEU A 170 -1.69 -0.23 11.59
N GLU A 171 -1.77 -1.46 12.11
CA GLU A 171 -2.09 -1.69 13.51
C GLU A 171 -1.05 -0.99 14.43
N PRO A 172 -1.44 -0.57 15.64
CA PRO A 172 -0.50 -0.02 16.59
C PRO A 172 0.67 -0.99 16.84
N ALA A 173 1.86 -0.45 17.09
CA ALA A 173 2.97 -1.29 17.52
C ALA A 173 2.56 -2.01 18.82
N THR A 174 2.52 -3.34 18.78
CA THR A 174 2.40 -4.11 20.02
C THR A 174 3.61 -3.79 20.87
N SER A 175 3.39 -3.18 22.03
CA SER A 175 4.46 -3.03 23.01
C SER A 175 4.99 -4.43 23.30
N SER A 176 6.19 -4.75 22.81
CA SER A 176 6.87 -5.99 23.12
C SER A 176 6.99 -6.06 24.65
N GLN A 177 6.25 -6.96 25.27
CA GLN A 177 6.59 -7.37 26.62
C GLN A 177 8.05 -7.85 26.57
N PRO A 178 8.93 -7.39 27.47
CA PRO A 178 10.25 -7.94 27.56
C PRO A 178 10.11 -9.44 27.83
N VAL A 179 10.63 -10.26 26.93
CA VAL A 179 10.79 -11.69 27.18
C VAL A 179 11.68 -11.77 28.42
N ALA A 180 11.08 -12.16 29.54
CA ALA A 180 11.82 -12.44 30.74
C ALA A 180 12.87 -13.51 30.42
N ALA A 181 14.11 -13.19 30.69
CA ALA A 181 15.28 -14.06 30.53
C ALA A 181 15.16 -15.32 31.39
#